data_7019f1f86f8afa1915188d7a80baddf5
#
_entry.id   7019f1f86f8afa1915188d7a80baddf5
#
_cell.length_a   1.000
_cell.length_b   1.000
_cell.length_c   1.000
_cell.angle_alpha   90.00
_cell.angle_beta   90.00
_cell.angle_gamma   90.00
#
_symmetry.space_group_name_H-M   'P 1'
#
loop_
_entity.id
_entity.type
_entity.pdbx_description
1 polymer ?
#
loop_
_entity_poly.entity_id
_entity_poly.type
_entity_poly.pdbx_seq_one_letter_code
_entity_poly.pdbx_strand_id
1 'polypeptide(L)'
;MIRSSAQKGFTLLEILLAISILGVALAVIMQQFSAGLRIANTSKTYTTAVTYAKQKLEEFQLQQEIEETEESGSYDDGYSWRITIMPYEDYLEEEGDDEDLFEHLPLEMFRLDSVVSWVEGEKEKSVSLSTLKTVKKQEGL
;
A
#
# COMPACT_ATOMS: atom_id res chain seq x y z
N MET A 1 -66.73 -6.23 -36.20
CA MET A 1 -65.59 -7.12 -36.43
C MET A 1 -64.62 -7.01 -35.26
N ILE A 2 -64.69 -7.91 -34.33
CA ILE A 2 -63.76 -7.93 -33.16
C ILE A 2 -62.59 -8.78 -33.55
N ARG A 3 -61.40 -8.17 -33.72
CA ARG A 3 -60.13 -8.88 -33.92
C ARG A 3 -59.77 -9.59 -32.62
N SER A 4 -59.94 -10.88 -32.56
CA SER A 4 -59.41 -11.73 -31.48
C SER A 4 -57.90 -11.72 -31.55
N SER A 5 -57.27 -11.05 -30.61
CA SER A 5 -55.82 -11.12 -30.38
C SER A 5 -55.51 -12.50 -29.85
N ALA A 6 -54.87 -13.35 -30.63
CA ALA A 6 -54.38 -14.64 -30.19
C ALA A 6 -53.32 -14.37 -29.09
N GLN A 7 -53.68 -14.61 -27.84
CA GLN A 7 -52.69 -14.64 -26.74
C GLN A 7 -51.75 -15.83 -26.95
N LYS A 8 -50.52 -15.53 -27.37
CA LYS A 8 -49.47 -16.52 -27.46
C LYS A 8 -48.96 -16.74 -26.03
N GLY A 9 -49.23 -17.90 -25.45
CA GLY A 9 -48.66 -18.31 -24.18
C GLY A 9 -47.18 -18.67 -24.33
N PHE A 10 -46.39 -18.51 -23.27
CA PHE A 10 -45.00 -18.95 -23.23
C PHE A 10 -44.88 -20.47 -23.41
N THR A 11 -43.88 -20.91 -24.15
CA THR A 11 -43.59 -22.33 -24.29
C THR A 11 -42.76 -22.81 -23.10
N LEU A 12 -42.90 -24.09 -22.74
CA LEU A 12 -42.09 -24.71 -21.68
C LEU A 12 -40.59 -24.56 -21.94
N LEU A 13 -40.18 -24.68 -23.19
CA LEU A 13 -38.79 -24.53 -23.64
C LEU A 13 -38.27 -23.07 -23.38
N GLU A 14 -39.10 -22.07 -23.62
CA GLU A 14 -38.73 -20.66 -23.40
C GLU A 14 -38.51 -20.37 -21.91
N ILE A 15 -39.33 -20.90 -21.02
CA ILE A 15 -39.16 -20.78 -19.58
C ILE A 15 -37.87 -21.48 -19.13
N LEU A 16 -37.60 -22.68 -19.67
CA LEU A 16 -36.41 -23.45 -19.33
C LEU A 16 -35.13 -22.74 -19.79
N LEU A 17 -35.16 -22.12 -20.95
CA LEU A 17 -34.06 -21.31 -21.48
C LEU A 17 -33.87 -20.05 -20.61
N ALA A 18 -34.94 -19.35 -20.25
CA ALA A 18 -34.88 -18.17 -19.41
C ALA A 18 -34.27 -18.47 -18.04
N ILE A 19 -34.68 -19.55 -17.38
CA ILE A 19 -34.14 -19.98 -16.08
C ILE A 19 -32.65 -20.36 -16.22
N SER A 20 -32.27 -21.01 -17.28
CA SER A 20 -30.88 -21.38 -17.55
C SER A 20 -29.98 -20.13 -17.69
N ILE A 21 -30.41 -19.14 -18.46
CA ILE A 21 -29.69 -17.85 -18.62
C ILE A 21 -29.62 -17.12 -17.29
N LEU A 22 -30.73 -17.08 -16.54
CA LEU A 22 -30.77 -16.44 -15.22
C LEU A 22 -29.79 -17.12 -14.24
N GLY A 23 -29.73 -18.46 -14.25
CA GLY A 23 -28.79 -19.21 -13.41
C GLY A 23 -27.33 -18.89 -13.69
N VAL A 24 -26.97 -18.86 -14.99
CA VAL A 24 -25.61 -18.46 -15.40
C VAL A 24 -25.30 -17.00 -15.01
N ALA A 25 -26.26 -16.11 -15.25
CA ALA A 25 -26.08 -14.69 -14.87
C ALA A 25 -25.84 -14.51 -13.36
N LEU A 26 -26.61 -15.19 -12.52
CA LEU A 26 -26.44 -15.16 -11.06
C LEU A 26 -25.07 -15.71 -10.63
N ALA A 27 -24.62 -16.80 -11.24
CA ALA A 27 -23.30 -17.37 -10.94
C ALA A 27 -22.17 -16.37 -11.25
N VAL A 28 -22.24 -15.70 -12.40
CA VAL A 28 -21.26 -14.67 -12.79
C VAL A 28 -21.27 -13.48 -11.82
N ILE A 29 -22.45 -13.01 -11.44
CA ILE A 29 -22.58 -11.89 -10.47
C ILE A 29 -21.97 -12.28 -9.11
N MET A 30 -22.23 -13.49 -8.61
CA MET A 30 -21.66 -13.97 -7.35
C MET A 30 -20.12 -14.06 -7.41
N GLN A 31 -19.58 -14.49 -8.54
CA GLN A 31 -18.14 -14.53 -8.77
C GLN A 31 -17.50 -13.12 -8.75
N GLN A 32 -18.13 -12.16 -9.43
CA GLN A 32 -17.67 -10.76 -9.43
C GLN A 32 -17.70 -10.14 -8.02
N PHE A 33 -18.75 -10.42 -7.26
CA PHE A 33 -18.88 -9.94 -5.89
C PHE A 33 -17.76 -10.49 -4.99
N SER A 34 -17.47 -11.78 -5.09
CA SER A 34 -16.38 -12.41 -4.32
C SER A 34 -15.01 -11.84 -4.67
N ALA A 35 -14.77 -11.57 -5.97
CA ALA A 35 -13.52 -10.90 -6.41
C ALA A 35 -13.41 -9.48 -5.83
N GLY A 36 -14.50 -8.73 -5.84
CA GLY A 36 -14.56 -7.38 -5.26
C GLY A 36 -14.22 -7.35 -3.77
N LEU A 37 -14.72 -8.29 -2.98
CA LEU A 37 -14.41 -8.40 -1.56
C LEU A 37 -12.92 -8.69 -1.31
N ARG A 38 -12.29 -9.54 -2.13
CA ARG A 38 -10.85 -9.81 -2.02
C ARG A 38 -10.03 -8.55 -2.28
N ILE A 39 -10.35 -7.80 -3.32
CA ILE A 39 -9.69 -6.54 -3.66
C ILE A 39 -9.83 -5.54 -2.51
N ALA A 40 -11.03 -5.40 -1.95
CA ALA A 40 -11.28 -4.49 -0.83
C ALA A 40 -10.45 -4.85 0.41
N ASN A 41 -10.35 -6.13 0.76
CA ASN A 41 -9.52 -6.58 1.87
C ASN A 41 -8.04 -6.30 1.65
N THR A 42 -7.51 -6.64 0.48
CA THR A 42 -6.12 -6.36 0.12
C THR A 42 -5.82 -4.86 0.16
N SER A 43 -6.71 -4.03 -0.40
CA SER A 43 -6.57 -2.57 -0.36
C SER A 43 -6.51 -2.03 1.07
N LYS A 44 -7.37 -2.54 1.97
CA LYS A 44 -7.37 -2.17 3.38
C LYS A 44 -6.02 -2.50 4.05
N THR A 45 -5.50 -3.69 3.82
CA THR A 45 -4.23 -4.15 4.40
C THR A 45 -3.06 -3.25 3.95
N TYR A 46 -2.97 -2.95 2.66
CA TYR A 46 -1.96 -2.02 2.14
C TYR A 46 -2.11 -0.60 2.69
N THR A 47 -3.34 -0.09 2.78
CA THR A 47 -3.60 1.25 3.34
C THR A 47 -3.16 1.33 4.80
N THR A 48 -3.40 0.30 5.59
CA THR A 48 -2.94 0.22 6.98
C THR A 48 -1.42 0.24 7.04
N ALA A 49 -0.73 -0.57 6.22
CA ALA A 49 0.72 -0.62 6.18
C ALA A 49 1.35 0.74 5.79
N VAL A 50 0.80 1.42 4.78
CA VAL A 50 1.23 2.77 4.38
C VAL A 50 1.02 3.78 5.50
N THR A 51 -0.10 3.69 6.22
CA THR A 51 -0.39 4.57 7.36
C THR A 51 0.64 4.38 8.47
N TYR A 52 0.97 3.14 8.82
CA TYR A 52 1.99 2.85 9.82
C TYR A 52 3.38 3.31 9.39
N ALA A 53 3.76 3.08 8.13
CA ALA A 53 5.04 3.56 7.61
C ALA A 53 5.13 5.09 7.66
N LYS A 54 4.04 5.79 7.31
CA LYS A 54 3.96 7.24 7.38
C LYS A 54 4.06 7.75 8.83
N GLN A 55 3.32 7.14 9.76
CA GLN A 55 3.39 7.50 11.18
C GLN A 55 4.80 7.37 11.74
N LYS A 56 5.52 6.30 11.38
CA LYS A 56 6.91 6.12 11.79
C LYS A 56 7.83 7.19 11.22
N LEU A 57 7.69 7.53 9.94
CA LEU A 57 8.46 8.63 9.36
C LEU A 57 8.17 9.96 10.06
N GLU A 58 6.90 10.28 10.33
CA GLU A 58 6.50 11.51 11.02
C GLU A 58 7.07 11.57 12.44
N GLU A 59 7.07 10.45 13.19
CA GLU A 59 7.64 10.35 14.53
C GLU A 59 9.12 10.73 14.54
N PHE A 60 9.91 10.23 13.60
CA PHE A 60 11.34 10.54 13.50
C PHE A 60 11.61 11.89 12.84
N GLN A 61 10.74 12.37 11.97
CA GLN A 61 10.86 13.73 11.43
C GLN A 61 10.68 14.83 12.49
N LEU A 62 9.89 14.58 13.51
CA LEU A 62 9.64 15.53 14.60
C LEU A 62 10.78 15.57 15.65
N GLN A 63 11.66 14.60 15.67
CA GLN A 63 12.83 14.60 16.56
C GLN A 63 13.75 15.76 16.18
N GLN A 64 14.22 16.49 17.16
CA GLN A 64 15.12 17.65 16.93
C GLN A 64 16.55 17.22 16.60
N GLU A 65 16.97 16.12 17.19
CA GLU A 65 18.28 15.50 16.95
C GLU A 65 18.06 14.21 16.19
N ILE A 66 18.77 14.04 15.09
CA ILE A 66 18.75 12.83 14.27
C ILE A 66 20.18 12.31 14.22
N GLU A 67 20.32 11.03 14.52
CA GLU A 67 21.54 10.27 14.37
C GLU A 67 21.29 9.08 13.45
N GLU A 68 22.35 8.57 12.84
CA GLU A 68 22.30 7.32 12.11
C GLU A 68 21.83 6.20 13.04
N THR A 69 20.75 5.54 12.67
CA THR A 69 20.18 4.46 13.47
C THR A 69 19.32 3.53 12.64
N GLU A 70 19.17 2.30 13.13
CA GLU A 70 18.19 1.34 12.63
C GLU A 70 17.35 0.84 13.80
N GLU A 71 16.07 1.07 13.75
CA GLU A 71 15.12 0.60 14.75
C GLU A 71 14.04 -0.28 14.11
N SER A 72 13.56 -1.25 14.86
CA SER A 72 12.50 -2.14 14.41
C SER A 72 11.60 -2.57 15.56
N GLY A 73 10.37 -2.95 15.22
CA GLY A 73 9.39 -3.43 16.17
C GLY A 73 8.19 -4.06 15.49
N SER A 74 7.18 -4.37 16.29
CA SER A 74 5.94 -4.95 15.80
C SER A 74 4.74 -4.27 16.43
N TYR A 75 3.61 -4.28 15.69
CA TYR A 75 2.30 -3.89 16.17
C TYR A 75 1.51 -5.13 16.59
N ASP A 76 0.55 -4.97 17.49
CA ASP A 76 -0.27 -6.07 18.02
C ASP A 76 -1.17 -6.73 16.95
N ASP A 77 -1.39 -6.06 15.83
CA ASP A 77 -2.20 -6.51 14.71
C ASP A 77 -1.43 -7.29 13.61
N GLY A 78 -0.18 -7.67 13.90
CA GLY A 78 0.63 -8.54 13.05
C GLY A 78 1.45 -7.83 11.98
N TYR A 79 1.58 -6.50 12.05
CA TYR A 79 2.53 -5.74 11.24
C TYR A 79 3.85 -5.58 11.98
N SER A 80 4.94 -5.69 11.24
CA SER A 80 6.29 -5.36 11.71
C SER A 80 6.79 -4.11 11.00
N TRP A 81 7.54 -3.30 11.70
CA TRP A 81 8.10 -2.08 11.14
C TRP A 81 9.61 -2.04 11.33
N ARG A 82 10.30 -1.38 10.43
CA ARG A 82 11.71 -1.03 10.52
C ARG A 82 11.89 0.38 9.99
N ILE A 83 12.66 1.19 10.70
CA ILE A 83 13.12 2.48 10.23
C ILE A 83 14.64 2.49 10.17
N THR A 84 15.18 3.00 9.08
CA THR A 84 16.61 3.16 8.86
C THR A 84 16.86 4.64 8.58
N ILE A 85 17.79 5.23 9.30
CA ILE A 85 18.23 6.61 9.13
C ILE A 85 19.71 6.60 8.80
N MET A 86 20.06 7.14 7.64
CA MET A 86 21.44 7.23 7.17
C MET A 86 21.74 8.63 6.64
N PRO A 87 23.00 9.10 6.73
CA PRO A 87 23.43 10.30 6.05
C PRO A 87 23.15 10.20 4.54
N TYR A 88 22.70 11.28 3.95
CA TYR A 88 22.35 11.27 2.52
C TYR A 88 23.61 11.22 1.63
N GLU A 89 24.72 11.69 2.13
CA GLU A 89 26.03 11.61 1.45
C GLU A 89 26.44 10.15 1.23
N ASP A 90 26.31 9.30 2.26
CA ASP A 90 26.62 7.87 2.15
C ASP A 90 25.72 7.16 1.13
N TYR A 91 24.46 7.60 0.99
CA TYR A 91 23.54 7.07 0.00
C TYR A 91 23.97 7.40 -1.45
N LEU A 92 24.51 8.61 -1.66
CA LEU A 92 25.02 9.04 -2.98
C LEU A 92 26.29 8.28 -3.37
N GLU A 93 27.15 7.94 -2.41
CA GLU A 93 28.34 7.11 -2.66
C GLU A 93 27.95 5.71 -3.16
N GLU A 94 26.88 5.12 -2.65
CA GLU A 94 26.37 3.81 -3.10
C GLU A 94 25.77 3.88 -4.53
N GLU A 95 25.16 5.01 -4.91
CA GLU A 95 24.54 5.19 -6.24
C GLU A 95 25.47 5.82 -7.29
N GLY A 96 26.62 6.37 -6.89
CA GLY A 96 27.65 6.87 -7.81
C GLY A 96 27.38 8.26 -8.38
N ASP A 97 26.62 9.09 -7.71
CA ASP A 97 26.38 10.49 -8.08
C ASP A 97 27.36 11.47 -7.38
N ASP A 98 27.59 12.62 -8.01
CA ASP A 98 28.62 13.60 -7.71
C ASP A 98 28.68 14.07 -6.24
N GLU A 99 29.74 13.76 -5.53
CA GLU A 99 30.06 14.13 -4.13
C GLU A 99 30.17 15.63 -3.87
N ASP A 100 30.46 16.45 -4.88
CA ASP A 100 30.87 17.87 -4.68
C ASP A 100 29.72 18.84 -4.28
N LEU A 101 28.47 18.44 -4.35
CA LEU A 101 27.33 19.37 -4.23
C LEU A 101 26.99 19.74 -2.79
N PHE A 102 27.30 18.89 -1.79
CA PHE A 102 26.84 19.04 -0.42
C PHE A 102 27.94 19.43 0.58
N GLU A 103 29.21 19.28 0.21
CA GLU A 103 30.36 19.52 1.11
C GLU A 103 30.44 20.95 1.66
N HIS A 104 29.83 21.92 0.99
CA HIS A 104 29.90 23.35 1.36
C HIS A 104 28.64 23.90 2.02
N LEU A 105 27.62 23.06 2.27
CA LEU A 105 26.38 23.51 2.92
C LEU A 105 26.52 23.39 4.45
N PRO A 106 26.05 24.40 5.22
CA PRO A 106 26.00 24.32 6.70
C PRO A 106 24.83 23.44 7.16
N LEU A 107 24.48 22.43 6.37
CA LEU A 107 23.33 21.56 6.55
C LEU A 107 23.77 20.12 6.39
N GLU A 108 23.29 19.26 7.24
CA GLU A 108 23.35 17.81 7.08
C GLU A 108 22.00 17.29 6.60
N MET A 109 22.04 16.35 5.70
CA MET A 109 20.85 15.74 5.14
C MET A 109 20.83 14.25 5.49
N PHE A 110 19.70 13.79 6.00
CA PHE A 110 19.49 12.39 6.33
C PHE A 110 18.37 11.82 5.48
N ARG A 111 18.56 10.59 5.03
CA ARG A 111 17.52 9.78 4.42
C ARG A 111 16.89 8.91 5.50
N LEU A 112 15.57 8.93 5.56
CA LEU A 112 14.76 8.12 6.44
C LEU A 112 13.97 7.13 5.60
N ASP A 113 14.18 5.85 5.81
CA ASP A 113 13.46 4.76 5.15
C ASP A 113 12.62 4.00 6.17
N SER A 114 11.31 3.97 5.97
CA SER A 114 10.38 3.20 6.80
C SER A 114 9.81 2.03 5.99
N VAL A 115 10.02 0.83 6.49
CA VAL A 115 9.49 -0.41 5.90
C VAL A 115 8.49 -1.02 6.87
N VAL A 116 7.30 -1.32 6.38
CA VAL A 116 6.28 -2.07 7.14
C VAL A 116 5.98 -3.36 6.40
N SER A 117 6.11 -4.48 7.09
CA SER A 117 5.85 -5.81 6.55
C SER A 117 4.74 -6.52 7.31
N TRP A 118 4.05 -7.41 6.63
CA TRP A 118 2.99 -8.27 7.18
C TRP A 118 2.92 -9.59 6.43
N VAL A 119 2.28 -10.58 7.04
CA VAL A 119 2.06 -11.88 6.41
C VAL A 119 0.64 -11.95 5.87
N GLU A 120 0.47 -12.25 4.59
CA GLU A 120 -0.82 -12.51 3.95
C GLU A 120 -0.83 -13.91 3.35
N GLY A 121 -1.51 -14.84 4.03
CA GLY A 121 -1.46 -16.26 3.72
C GLY A 121 -0.07 -16.86 4.03
N GLU A 122 0.62 -17.36 3.01
CA GLU A 122 1.98 -17.92 3.12
C GLU A 122 3.08 -16.93 2.64
N LYS A 123 2.70 -15.69 2.29
CA LYS A 123 3.64 -14.71 1.71
C LYS A 123 3.80 -13.52 2.63
N GLU A 124 5.05 -13.15 2.85
CA GLU A 124 5.38 -11.85 3.42
C GLU A 124 5.27 -10.77 2.36
N LYS A 125 4.60 -9.67 2.73
CA LYS A 125 4.45 -8.46 1.92
C LYS A 125 5.00 -7.28 2.69
N SER A 126 5.46 -6.27 1.98
CA SER A 126 5.98 -5.05 2.57
C SER A 126 5.64 -3.81 1.76
N VAL A 127 5.70 -2.68 2.44
CA VAL A 127 5.62 -1.33 1.88
C VAL A 127 6.81 -0.55 2.41
N SER A 128 7.48 0.18 1.55
CA SER A 128 8.58 1.07 1.91
C SER A 128 8.21 2.51 1.56
N LEU A 129 8.44 3.42 2.49
CA LEU A 129 8.34 4.87 2.29
C LEU A 129 9.66 5.51 2.67
N SER A 130 10.11 6.46 1.86
CA SER A 130 11.36 7.20 2.09
C SER A 130 11.09 8.69 2.12
N THR A 131 11.86 9.40 2.94
CA THR A 131 11.86 10.86 2.99
C THR A 131 13.25 11.39 3.30
N LEU A 132 13.46 12.66 3.04
CA LEU A 132 14.70 13.36 3.40
C LEU A 132 14.41 14.35 4.53
N LYS A 133 15.34 14.47 5.45
CA LYS A 133 15.34 15.46 6.51
C LYS A 133 16.65 16.21 6.52
N THR A 134 16.56 17.54 6.55
CA THR A 134 17.70 18.43 6.65
C THR A 134 17.79 18.98 8.06
N VAL A 135 18.96 18.90 8.66
CA VAL A 135 19.29 19.50 9.97
C VAL A 135 20.46 20.46 9.81
N LYS A 136 20.58 21.43 10.70
CA LYS A 136 21.77 22.29 10.72
C LYS A 136 22.95 21.48 11.19
N LYS A 137 24.07 21.58 10.50
CA LYS A 137 25.36 21.04 10.94
C LYS A 137 25.68 21.64 12.30
N GLN A 138 25.82 20.82 13.34
CA GLN A 138 26.29 21.31 14.63
C GLN A 138 27.75 21.66 14.46
N GLU A 139 28.08 22.97 14.51
CA GLU A 139 29.47 23.40 14.66
C GLU A 139 29.95 22.87 16.00
N GLY A 140 30.81 21.87 15.96
CA GLY A 140 31.45 21.34 17.14
C GLY A 140 32.27 22.47 17.83
N LEU A 141 31.99 22.66 19.10
CA LEU A 141 32.82 23.48 20.01
C LEU A 141 34.20 22.86 20.17
#